data_61a47bdcf7b157797d759ec7b0e648a6
#
_entry.id   61a47bdcf7b157797d759ec7b0e648a6
#
_cell.length_a   1.000
_cell.length_b   1.000
_cell.length_c   1.000
_cell.angle_alpha   90.00
_cell.angle_beta   90.00
_cell.angle_gamma   90.00
#
_symmetry.space_group_name_H-M   'P 1'
#
loop_
_entity.id
_entity.type
_entity.pdbx_description
1 polymer ?
#
loop_
_entity_poly.entity_id
_entity_poly.type
_entity_poly.pdbx_seq_one_letter_code
_entity_poly.pdbx_strand_id
1 'polypeptide(L)'
;MNDKLRLYEHDAEDFSGNGIATLIEATDVTEKQSVNGEATLEFTMPKCEKRRLVTEERIVSVAGRLYRIKTVDGDKITATAIYNDAAYKHIQYLPDMMGQTPRNIMNIMFKNTAVHIMTDDEVKALGMEWVTDKTDFFAVGKTTPLAALNTMMETLDKYKIHSELYIDNYNIALVKQIGKDRGVRVDEAYNAKGLTIKKDTTSLITRLYPYGKEDLHIGSYAADDKPQGQQYIDSPNYT
;
A
#
# COMPACT_ATOMS: atom_id res chain seq x y z
N MET A 1 -7.09 0.04 -25.69
CA MET A 1 -8.48 -0.42 -25.43
C MET A 1 -9.09 0.65 -24.55
N ASN A 2 -10.13 1.36 -25.01
CA ASN A 2 -10.84 2.29 -24.13
C ASN A 2 -11.73 1.44 -23.22
N ASP A 3 -11.21 1.09 -22.04
CA ASP A 3 -12.01 0.41 -21.03
C ASP A 3 -13.08 1.36 -20.54
N LYS A 4 -14.33 1.02 -20.85
CA LYS A 4 -15.47 1.87 -20.54
C LYS A 4 -15.69 1.89 -19.03
N LEU A 5 -15.79 3.09 -18.46
CA LEU A 5 -16.22 3.26 -17.08
C LEU A 5 -17.67 2.82 -16.94
N ARG A 6 -17.96 1.95 -15.98
CA ARG A 6 -19.32 1.51 -15.63
C ARG A 6 -19.64 1.97 -14.22
N LEU A 7 -20.82 2.51 -14.05
CA LEU A 7 -21.30 3.03 -12.78
C LEU A 7 -22.31 2.04 -12.16
N TYR A 8 -22.17 1.80 -10.86
CA TYR A 8 -23.03 0.91 -10.07
C TYR A 8 -23.60 1.65 -8.86
N GLU A 9 -24.66 1.12 -8.28
CA GLU A 9 -25.18 1.62 -7.01
C GLU A 9 -24.19 1.42 -5.87
N HIS A 10 -24.35 2.19 -4.80
CA HIS A 10 -23.45 2.19 -3.64
C HIS A 10 -23.41 0.85 -2.90
N ASP A 11 -24.47 0.05 -3.00
CA ASP A 11 -24.67 -1.25 -2.36
C ASP A 11 -24.63 -2.43 -3.36
N ALA A 12 -24.14 -2.19 -4.57
CA ALA A 12 -24.02 -3.24 -5.56
C ALA A 12 -23.07 -4.36 -5.09
N GLU A 13 -23.49 -5.61 -5.26
CA GLU A 13 -22.71 -6.82 -4.97
C GLU A 13 -22.30 -7.56 -6.25
N ASP A 14 -23.03 -7.35 -7.36
CA ASP A 14 -22.73 -7.93 -8.68
C ASP A 14 -22.24 -6.86 -9.65
N PHE A 15 -21.04 -7.07 -10.17
CA PHE A 15 -20.33 -6.18 -11.10
C PHE A 15 -20.17 -6.80 -12.49
N SER A 16 -20.81 -7.93 -12.76
CA SER A 16 -20.73 -8.65 -14.05
C SER A 16 -21.46 -7.93 -15.18
N GLY A 17 -22.51 -7.16 -14.82
CA GLY A 17 -23.37 -6.43 -15.75
C GLY A 17 -22.86 -5.05 -16.15
N ASN A 18 -23.73 -4.30 -16.87
CA ASN A 18 -23.43 -2.94 -17.30
C ASN A 18 -23.63 -1.87 -16.22
N GLY A 19 -24.07 -2.27 -15.02
CA GLY A 19 -24.42 -1.34 -13.95
C GLY A 19 -25.62 -0.45 -14.31
N ILE A 20 -25.72 0.70 -13.65
CA ILE A 20 -26.78 1.70 -13.90
C ILE A 20 -26.46 2.61 -15.09
N ALA A 21 -25.19 2.75 -15.45
CA ALA A 21 -24.77 3.52 -16.61
C ALA A 21 -23.36 3.14 -17.07
N THR A 22 -23.11 3.28 -18.38
CA THR A 22 -21.78 3.32 -18.94
C THR A 22 -21.41 4.77 -19.22
N LEU A 23 -20.32 5.26 -18.62
CA LEU A 23 -19.89 6.66 -18.67
C LEU A 23 -18.97 6.89 -19.87
N ILE A 24 -19.52 6.81 -21.09
CA ILE A 24 -18.74 6.98 -22.32
C ILE A 24 -18.27 8.42 -22.56
N GLU A 25 -18.90 9.37 -21.88
CA GLU A 25 -18.59 10.79 -21.92
C GLU A 25 -17.44 11.19 -21.00
N ALA A 26 -17.00 10.28 -20.13
CA ALA A 26 -15.86 10.52 -19.23
C ALA A 26 -14.56 10.70 -20.01
N THR A 27 -13.78 11.70 -19.63
CA THR A 27 -12.46 12.01 -20.20
C THR A 27 -11.39 12.05 -19.10
N ASP A 28 -10.12 12.16 -19.49
CA ASP A 28 -8.97 12.29 -18.59
C ASP A 28 -8.91 11.21 -17.50
N VAL A 29 -9.30 9.99 -17.88
CA VAL A 29 -9.34 8.85 -16.97
C VAL A 29 -7.92 8.47 -16.59
N THR A 30 -7.57 8.66 -15.32
CA THR A 30 -6.24 8.38 -14.78
C THR A 30 -6.35 7.49 -13.56
N GLU A 31 -5.71 6.34 -13.63
CA GLU A 31 -5.57 5.41 -12.51
C GLU A 31 -4.16 5.55 -11.93
N LYS A 32 -4.07 5.81 -10.63
CA LYS A 32 -2.81 5.88 -9.89
C LYS A 32 -2.76 4.72 -8.91
N GLN A 33 -1.67 3.98 -8.94
CA GLN A 33 -1.42 2.86 -8.04
C GLN A 33 -0.01 2.94 -7.48
N SER A 34 0.14 2.60 -6.22
CA SER A 34 1.44 2.43 -5.56
C SER A 34 1.52 1.06 -4.90
N VAL A 35 2.70 0.48 -4.91
CA VAL A 35 2.97 -0.76 -4.15
C VAL A 35 2.78 -0.45 -2.67
N ASN A 36 2.02 -1.29 -1.97
CA ASN A 36 1.67 -1.11 -0.54
C ASN A 36 0.95 0.21 -0.23
N GLY A 37 0.40 0.87 -1.24
CA GLY A 37 -0.23 2.18 -1.12
C GLY A 37 -1.65 2.22 -1.65
N GLU A 38 -2.22 3.42 -1.61
CA GLU A 38 -3.56 3.66 -2.12
C GLU A 38 -3.61 3.54 -3.65
N ALA A 39 -4.73 3.02 -4.15
CA ALA A 39 -5.11 3.09 -5.54
C ALA A 39 -6.27 4.07 -5.70
N THR A 40 -6.11 5.03 -6.60
CA THR A 40 -7.11 6.06 -6.89
C THR A 40 -7.43 6.12 -8.38
N LEU A 41 -8.67 6.48 -8.67
CA LEU A 41 -9.16 6.75 -10.01
C LEU A 41 -9.63 8.20 -10.07
N GLU A 42 -9.10 8.95 -11.01
CA GLU A 42 -9.52 10.31 -11.32
C GLU A 42 -10.08 10.37 -12.74
N PHE A 43 -11.17 11.07 -12.95
CA PHE A 43 -11.71 11.31 -14.28
C PHE A 43 -12.55 12.59 -14.32
N THR A 44 -12.75 13.12 -15.54
CA THR A 44 -13.59 14.28 -15.79
C THR A 44 -14.93 13.81 -16.39
N MET A 45 -16.04 14.22 -15.80
CA MET A 45 -17.39 13.92 -16.31
C MET A 45 -18.10 15.22 -16.69
N PRO A 46 -18.16 15.56 -17.99
CA PRO A 46 -18.76 16.80 -18.45
C PRO A 46 -20.26 16.85 -18.19
N LYS A 47 -20.86 18.03 -18.27
CA LYS A 47 -22.30 18.22 -18.12
C LYS A 47 -23.05 17.47 -19.21
N CYS A 48 -23.69 16.38 -18.82
CA CYS A 48 -24.53 15.54 -19.67
C CYS A 48 -25.63 14.89 -18.84
N GLU A 49 -26.55 14.18 -19.46
CA GLU A 49 -27.64 13.52 -18.75
C GLU A 49 -27.15 12.55 -17.67
N LYS A 50 -26.11 11.78 -17.96
CA LYS A 50 -25.54 10.81 -17.01
C LYS A 50 -24.77 11.45 -15.86
N ARG A 51 -24.33 12.74 -15.99
CA ARG A 51 -23.60 13.44 -14.93
C ARG A 51 -24.36 13.43 -13.60
N ARG A 52 -25.71 13.53 -13.63
CA ARG A 52 -26.57 13.48 -12.44
C ARG A 52 -26.53 12.13 -11.70
N LEU A 53 -26.11 11.06 -12.40
CA LEU A 53 -25.97 9.74 -11.80
C LEU A 53 -24.60 9.58 -11.08
N VAL A 54 -23.62 10.42 -11.37
CA VAL A 54 -22.29 10.36 -10.75
C VAL A 54 -22.34 11.13 -9.44
N THR A 55 -22.53 10.40 -8.36
CA THR A 55 -22.59 10.92 -6.98
C THR A 55 -21.63 10.20 -6.09
N GLU A 56 -21.31 10.79 -4.95
CA GLU A 56 -20.46 10.18 -3.92
C GLU A 56 -21.05 8.83 -3.48
N GLU A 57 -20.18 7.97 -3.00
CA GLU A 57 -20.42 6.61 -2.52
C GLU A 57 -20.85 5.61 -3.61
N ARG A 58 -21.21 6.01 -4.82
CA ARG A 58 -21.42 5.08 -5.93
C ARG A 58 -20.11 4.42 -6.34
N ILE A 59 -20.24 3.22 -6.94
CA ILE A 59 -19.08 2.43 -7.37
C ILE A 59 -18.89 2.61 -8.87
N VAL A 60 -17.66 2.83 -9.29
CA VAL A 60 -17.25 2.87 -10.69
C VAL A 60 -16.24 1.77 -10.97
N SER A 61 -16.38 1.08 -12.11
CA SER A 61 -15.41 0.11 -12.57
C SER A 61 -14.69 0.56 -13.83
N VAL A 62 -13.41 0.24 -13.89
CA VAL A 62 -12.56 0.40 -15.07
C VAL A 62 -11.62 -0.80 -15.17
N ALA A 63 -11.51 -1.42 -16.34
CA ALA A 63 -10.65 -2.59 -16.55
C ALA A 63 -10.82 -3.73 -15.53
N GLY A 64 -12.05 -3.94 -15.03
CA GLY A 64 -12.35 -4.95 -14.01
C GLY A 64 -12.02 -4.53 -12.57
N ARG A 65 -11.47 -3.35 -12.34
CA ARG A 65 -11.18 -2.80 -11.03
C ARG A 65 -12.31 -1.92 -10.54
N LEU A 66 -12.57 -1.97 -9.25
CA LEU A 66 -13.68 -1.28 -8.58
C LEU A 66 -13.17 -0.14 -7.71
N TYR A 67 -13.81 1.01 -7.84
CA TYR A 67 -13.50 2.21 -7.08
C TYR A 67 -14.77 2.82 -6.53
N ARG A 68 -14.74 3.32 -5.30
CA ARG A 68 -15.82 4.08 -4.69
C ARG A 68 -15.59 5.56 -4.87
N ILE A 69 -16.56 6.26 -5.44
CA ILE A 69 -16.50 7.72 -5.64
C ILE A 69 -16.50 8.39 -4.27
N LYS A 70 -15.48 9.20 -4.01
CA LYS A 70 -15.33 9.93 -2.74
C LYS A 70 -15.58 11.43 -2.89
N THR A 71 -15.22 11.98 -4.04
CA THR A 71 -15.34 13.42 -4.26
C THR A 71 -15.90 13.69 -5.65
N VAL A 72 -16.87 14.59 -5.69
CA VAL A 72 -17.48 15.13 -6.91
C VAL A 72 -17.33 16.66 -6.86
N ASP A 73 -16.28 17.17 -7.48
CA ASP A 73 -15.96 18.60 -7.52
C ASP A 73 -16.12 19.16 -8.93
N GLY A 74 -17.28 19.79 -9.18
CA GLY A 74 -17.65 20.23 -10.52
C GLY A 74 -17.69 19.06 -11.49
N ASP A 75 -16.83 19.08 -12.50
CA ASP A 75 -16.71 18.01 -13.48
C ASP A 75 -15.63 16.99 -13.10
N LYS A 76 -14.81 17.26 -12.09
CA LYS A 76 -13.76 16.36 -11.62
C LYS A 76 -14.31 15.37 -10.61
N ILE A 77 -13.98 14.10 -10.81
CA ILE A 77 -14.41 13.00 -9.97
C ILE A 77 -13.17 12.26 -9.46
N THR A 78 -13.15 12.02 -8.16
CA THR A 78 -12.09 11.20 -7.54
C THR A 78 -12.73 10.00 -6.83
N ALA A 79 -12.18 8.82 -7.07
CA ALA A 79 -12.61 7.58 -6.47
C ALA A 79 -11.41 6.81 -5.89
N THR A 80 -11.64 6.08 -4.81
CA THR A 80 -10.63 5.24 -4.17
C THR A 80 -10.96 3.77 -4.37
N ALA A 81 -9.94 2.92 -4.41
CA ALA A 81 -10.15 1.48 -4.58
C ALA A 81 -11.09 0.92 -3.52
N ILE A 82 -11.93 0.00 -3.93
CA ILE A 82 -13.09 -0.49 -3.17
C ILE A 82 -12.69 -1.17 -1.84
N TYR A 83 -11.50 -1.78 -1.74
CA TYR A 83 -11.04 -2.39 -0.49
C TYR A 83 -10.90 -1.38 0.66
N ASN A 84 -10.81 -0.08 0.35
CA ASN A 84 -10.78 1.00 1.34
C ASN A 84 -12.08 1.11 2.15
N ASP A 85 -13.16 0.47 1.72
CA ASP A 85 -14.40 0.38 2.50
C ASP A 85 -14.19 -0.31 3.86
N ALA A 86 -13.14 -1.11 3.99
CA ALA A 86 -12.75 -1.68 5.28
C ALA A 86 -12.37 -0.63 6.34
N ALA A 87 -12.04 0.62 5.92
CA ALA A 87 -11.78 1.72 6.85
C ALA A 87 -13.02 2.15 7.67
N TYR A 88 -14.22 1.81 7.22
CA TYR A 88 -15.45 2.12 7.96
C TYR A 88 -15.67 1.22 9.19
N LYS A 89 -14.95 0.11 9.27
CA LYS A 89 -14.98 -0.74 10.45
C LYS A 89 -14.05 -0.20 11.52
N HIS A 90 -14.48 -0.25 12.77
CA HIS A 90 -13.66 0.08 13.94
C HIS A 90 -13.22 -1.18 14.69
N ILE A 91 -11.93 -1.29 14.97
CA ILE A 91 -11.34 -2.30 15.86
C ILE A 91 -11.15 -1.65 17.22
N GLN A 92 -11.95 -2.03 18.21
CA GLN A 92 -11.84 -1.51 19.58
C GLN A 92 -10.53 -1.96 20.22
N TYR A 93 -10.21 -3.24 20.11
CA TYR A 93 -9.00 -3.84 20.65
C TYR A 93 -8.68 -5.14 19.93
N LEU A 94 -7.43 -5.33 19.53
CA LEU A 94 -6.87 -6.56 19.06
C LEU A 94 -5.71 -6.92 20.00
N PRO A 95 -5.79 -8.04 20.73
CA PRO A 95 -4.76 -8.43 21.70
C PRO A 95 -3.44 -8.75 20.98
N ASP A 96 -2.43 -9.02 21.78
CA ASP A 96 -1.16 -9.54 21.27
C ASP A 96 -1.40 -10.84 20.49
N MET A 97 -0.93 -10.85 19.26
CA MET A 97 -1.02 -11.96 18.31
C MET A 97 0.32 -12.70 18.16
N MET A 98 1.09 -12.76 19.24
CA MET A 98 2.39 -13.43 19.25
C MET A 98 2.33 -14.84 18.64
N GLY A 99 3.24 -15.14 17.74
CA GLY A 99 3.33 -16.43 17.07
C GLY A 99 2.27 -16.69 16.00
N GLN A 100 1.40 -15.73 15.69
CA GLN A 100 0.45 -15.83 14.59
C GLN A 100 1.09 -15.46 13.26
N THR A 101 0.60 -16.07 12.18
CA THR A 101 0.98 -15.68 10.83
C THR A 101 0.23 -14.40 10.42
N PRO A 102 0.78 -13.56 9.52
CA PRO A 102 0.10 -12.39 8.99
C PRO A 102 -1.30 -12.69 8.46
N ARG A 103 -1.49 -13.80 7.76
CA ARG A 103 -2.80 -14.22 7.26
C ARG A 103 -3.83 -14.43 8.39
N ASN A 104 -3.43 -15.11 9.49
CA ASN A 104 -4.33 -15.31 10.62
C ASN A 104 -4.72 -13.97 11.26
N ILE A 105 -3.77 -13.07 11.42
CA ILE A 105 -4.01 -11.72 11.94
C ILE A 105 -4.97 -10.96 11.03
N MET A 106 -4.75 -10.98 9.71
CA MET A 106 -5.62 -10.33 8.73
C MET A 106 -7.06 -10.90 8.76
N ASN A 107 -7.23 -12.21 8.88
CA ASN A 107 -8.56 -12.82 9.02
C ASN A 107 -9.33 -12.29 10.23
N ILE A 108 -8.65 -11.99 11.32
CA ILE A 108 -9.27 -11.43 12.53
C ILE A 108 -9.58 -9.92 12.31
N MET A 109 -8.63 -9.16 11.77
CA MET A 109 -8.79 -7.72 11.52
C MET A 109 -9.94 -7.41 10.56
N PHE A 110 -10.03 -8.17 9.48
CA PHE A 110 -11.02 -7.94 8.41
C PHE A 110 -12.31 -8.74 8.59
N LYS A 111 -12.47 -9.47 9.69
CA LYS A 111 -13.73 -10.16 10.00
C LYS A 111 -14.90 -9.18 9.97
N ASN A 112 -16.00 -9.55 9.32
CA ASN A 112 -17.20 -8.70 9.11
C ASN A 112 -16.93 -7.42 8.30
N THR A 113 -16.01 -7.46 7.36
CA THR A 113 -15.88 -6.49 6.26
C THR A 113 -16.20 -7.20 4.94
N ALA A 114 -16.36 -6.45 3.86
CA ALA A 114 -16.47 -7.03 2.52
C ALA A 114 -15.15 -7.59 1.99
N VAL A 115 -14.03 -7.30 2.64
CA VAL A 115 -12.70 -7.74 2.21
C VAL A 115 -12.53 -9.24 2.44
N HIS A 116 -12.11 -9.95 1.41
CA HIS A 116 -11.75 -11.37 1.43
C HIS A 116 -10.24 -11.52 1.58
N ILE A 117 -9.82 -12.20 2.65
CA ILE A 117 -8.43 -12.58 2.84
C ILE A 117 -8.18 -13.86 2.04
N MET A 118 -7.41 -13.77 0.99
CA MET A 118 -7.18 -14.86 0.04
C MET A 118 -6.64 -16.12 0.73
N THR A 119 -7.02 -17.25 0.20
CA THR A 119 -6.49 -18.55 0.65
C THR A 119 -5.09 -18.81 0.10
N ASP A 120 -4.40 -19.82 0.64
CA ASP A 120 -3.08 -20.21 0.12
C ASP A 120 -3.17 -20.69 -1.34
N ASP A 121 -4.27 -21.37 -1.69
CA ASP A 121 -4.46 -21.90 -3.04
C ASP A 121 -4.75 -20.77 -4.04
N GLU A 122 -5.53 -19.75 -3.66
CA GLU A 122 -5.78 -18.58 -4.49
C GLU A 122 -4.48 -17.82 -4.76
N VAL A 123 -3.65 -17.58 -3.74
CA VAL A 123 -2.36 -16.90 -3.87
C VAL A 123 -1.39 -17.72 -4.73
N LYS A 124 -1.31 -19.04 -4.51
CA LYS A 124 -0.49 -19.95 -5.33
C LYS A 124 -0.93 -19.99 -6.78
N ALA A 125 -2.25 -19.97 -7.05
CA ALA A 125 -2.78 -19.94 -8.41
C ALA A 125 -2.29 -18.70 -9.20
N LEU A 126 -2.03 -17.60 -8.51
CA LEU A 126 -1.43 -16.37 -9.08
C LEU A 126 0.11 -16.45 -9.18
N GLY A 127 0.71 -17.54 -8.73
CA GLY A 127 2.16 -17.75 -8.71
C GLY A 127 2.90 -16.93 -7.65
N MET A 128 2.21 -16.56 -6.58
CA MET A 128 2.74 -15.83 -5.43
C MET A 128 2.79 -16.73 -4.18
N GLU A 129 3.40 -16.21 -3.12
CA GLU A 129 3.51 -16.89 -1.84
C GLU A 129 3.14 -15.95 -0.70
N TRP A 130 2.34 -16.42 0.26
CA TRP A 130 2.07 -15.71 1.49
C TRP A 130 3.34 -15.46 2.32
N VAL A 131 3.39 -14.33 3.02
CA VAL A 131 4.32 -14.14 4.13
C VAL A 131 3.86 -15.06 5.27
N THR A 132 4.72 -16.01 5.63
CA THR A 132 4.44 -17.01 6.68
C THR A 132 5.20 -16.78 7.97
N ASP A 133 6.13 -15.82 7.95
CA ASP A 133 6.93 -15.42 9.09
C ASP A 133 6.02 -14.91 10.20
N LYS A 134 6.30 -15.34 11.43
CA LYS A 134 5.51 -14.98 12.60
C LYS A 134 6.12 -13.76 13.26
N THR A 135 5.27 -12.86 13.73
CA THR A 135 5.73 -11.74 14.55
C THR A 135 5.75 -12.15 16.02
N ASP A 136 6.72 -11.65 16.76
CA ASP A 136 6.83 -11.89 18.21
C ASP A 136 5.77 -11.09 18.97
N PHE A 137 5.41 -9.93 18.45
CA PHE A 137 4.44 -9.04 19.07
C PHE A 137 3.63 -8.27 18.03
N PHE A 138 2.33 -8.26 18.18
CA PHE A 138 1.42 -7.38 17.45
C PHE A 138 0.14 -7.15 18.24
N ALA A 139 -0.06 -5.92 18.70
CA ALA A 139 -1.28 -5.49 19.37
C ALA A 139 -1.71 -4.12 18.86
N VAL A 140 -2.99 -3.95 18.61
CA VAL A 140 -3.57 -2.67 18.19
C VAL A 140 -4.91 -2.42 18.84
N GLY A 141 -5.30 -1.17 18.97
CA GLY A 141 -6.61 -0.79 19.50
C GLY A 141 -7.05 0.58 19.00
N LYS A 142 -8.36 0.83 19.07
CA LYS A 142 -8.98 2.09 18.63
C LYS A 142 -8.56 2.50 17.22
N THR A 143 -8.64 1.58 16.28
CA THR A 143 -8.12 1.72 14.91
C THR A 143 -9.06 1.10 13.89
N THR A 144 -8.72 1.20 12.62
CA THR A 144 -9.42 0.53 11.51
C THR A 144 -8.61 -0.67 11.00
N PRO A 145 -9.21 -1.64 10.28
CA PRO A 145 -8.46 -2.75 9.70
C PRO A 145 -7.31 -2.32 8.80
N LEU A 146 -7.50 -1.25 8.02
CA LEU A 146 -6.44 -0.74 7.12
C LEU A 146 -5.28 -0.12 7.91
N ALA A 147 -5.56 0.68 8.93
CA ALA A 147 -4.50 1.24 9.77
C ALA A 147 -3.77 0.15 10.56
N ALA A 148 -4.50 -0.88 11.03
CA ALA A 148 -3.89 -2.04 11.68
C ALA A 148 -3.02 -2.84 10.70
N LEU A 149 -3.44 -3.00 9.44
CA LEU A 149 -2.65 -3.65 8.39
C LEU A 149 -1.33 -2.90 8.16
N ASN A 150 -1.36 -1.57 8.05
CA ASN A 150 -0.15 -0.77 7.91
C ASN A 150 0.80 -0.97 9.11
N THR A 151 0.27 -0.95 10.34
CA THR A 151 1.08 -1.22 11.54
C THR A 151 1.70 -2.62 11.52
N MET A 152 0.97 -3.62 11.00
CA MET A 152 1.50 -4.98 10.85
C MET A 152 2.63 -5.02 9.82
N MET A 153 2.48 -4.35 8.67
CA MET A 153 3.53 -4.27 7.65
C MET A 153 4.78 -3.56 8.17
N GLU A 154 4.62 -2.44 8.88
CA GLU A 154 5.72 -1.75 9.56
C GLU A 154 6.42 -2.64 10.60
N THR A 155 5.66 -3.48 11.30
CA THR A 155 6.22 -4.44 12.26
C THR A 155 7.04 -5.51 11.55
N LEU A 156 6.57 -6.07 10.45
CA LEU A 156 7.32 -7.01 9.62
C LEU A 156 8.62 -6.38 9.08
N ASP A 157 8.55 -5.15 8.62
CA ASP A 157 9.72 -4.42 8.13
C ASP A 157 10.79 -4.22 9.21
N LYS A 158 10.40 -3.89 10.46
CA LYS A 158 11.31 -3.82 11.62
C LYS A 158 12.07 -5.14 11.84
N TYR A 159 11.43 -6.27 11.58
CA TYR A 159 12.06 -7.59 11.63
C TYR A 159 12.79 -7.97 10.33
N LYS A 160 12.89 -7.04 9.37
CA LYS A 160 13.48 -7.26 8.03
C LYS A 160 12.79 -8.36 7.23
N ILE A 161 11.50 -8.55 7.45
CA ILE A 161 10.64 -9.45 6.70
C ILE A 161 10.01 -8.65 5.58
N HIS A 162 10.46 -8.88 4.35
CA HIS A 162 9.90 -8.22 3.18
C HIS A 162 8.47 -8.68 2.92
N SER A 163 7.57 -7.75 2.67
CA SER A 163 6.17 -8.04 2.38
C SER A 163 5.58 -7.03 1.40
N GLU A 164 4.75 -7.52 0.49
CA GLU A 164 4.02 -6.71 -0.48
C GLU A 164 2.52 -7.01 -0.37
N LEU A 165 1.71 -5.97 -0.36
CA LEU A 165 0.26 -6.08 -0.30
C LEU A 165 -0.32 -6.25 -1.71
N TYR A 166 -0.78 -7.47 -2.02
CA TYR A 166 -1.55 -7.73 -3.23
C TYR A 166 -3.01 -7.36 -3.01
N ILE A 167 -3.59 -6.63 -3.98
CA ILE A 167 -4.97 -6.16 -3.95
C ILE A 167 -5.61 -6.41 -5.30
N ASP A 168 -6.75 -7.10 -5.29
CA ASP A 168 -7.65 -7.24 -6.43
C ASP A 168 -9.09 -7.05 -5.95
N ASN A 169 -9.59 -5.84 -6.09
CA ASN A 169 -10.89 -5.41 -5.59
C ASN A 169 -11.01 -5.66 -4.06
N TYR A 170 -11.89 -6.55 -3.64
CA TYR A 170 -12.03 -6.94 -2.24
C TYR A 170 -11.07 -8.05 -1.82
N ASN A 171 -10.33 -8.67 -2.75
CA ASN A 171 -9.39 -9.74 -2.45
C ASN A 171 -8.04 -9.15 -2.07
N ILE A 172 -7.53 -9.48 -0.90
CA ILE A 172 -6.22 -9.02 -0.44
C ILE A 172 -5.37 -10.16 0.11
N ALA A 173 -4.07 -10.04 -0.10
CA ALA A 173 -3.08 -10.96 0.46
C ALA A 173 -1.79 -10.20 0.78
N LEU A 174 -1.12 -10.57 1.87
CA LEU A 174 0.23 -10.10 2.16
C LEU A 174 1.23 -11.14 1.69
N VAL A 175 1.90 -10.86 0.59
CA VAL A 175 2.77 -11.80 -0.13
C VAL A 175 4.24 -11.42 -0.01
N LYS A 176 5.12 -12.38 -0.21
CA LYS A 176 6.57 -12.12 -0.21
C LYS A 176 6.98 -11.21 -1.36
N GLN A 177 6.35 -11.39 -2.53
CA GLN A 177 6.63 -10.63 -3.73
C GLN A 177 5.48 -10.77 -4.74
N ILE A 178 5.01 -9.67 -5.32
CA ILE A 178 3.97 -9.65 -6.36
C ILE A 178 4.56 -9.94 -7.74
N GLY A 179 5.70 -9.34 -8.05
CA GLY A 179 6.36 -9.49 -9.34
C GLY A 179 7.37 -10.63 -9.39
N LYS A 180 7.80 -10.96 -10.59
CA LYS A 180 8.94 -11.86 -10.84
C LYS A 180 9.96 -11.12 -11.67
N ASP A 181 11.24 -11.32 -11.36
CA ASP A 181 12.31 -10.88 -12.26
C ASP A 181 12.18 -11.66 -13.58
N ARG A 182 11.85 -10.95 -14.65
CA ARG A 182 11.76 -11.49 -16.01
C ARG A 182 13.00 -11.17 -16.83
N GLY A 183 14.06 -10.69 -16.20
CA GLY A 183 15.29 -10.26 -16.88
C GLY A 183 15.10 -9.01 -17.76
N VAL A 184 14.05 -8.22 -17.51
CA VAL A 184 13.84 -6.95 -18.24
C VAL A 184 14.88 -5.94 -17.73
N ARG A 185 15.76 -5.54 -18.64
CA ARG A 185 16.77 -4.52 -18.36
C ARG A 185 16.31 -3.17 -18.92
N VAL A 186 16.41 -2.13 -18.11
CA VAL A 186 16.24 -0.74 -18.53
C VAL A 186 17.63 -0.19 -18.86
N ASP A 187 17.82 0.23 -20.10
CA ASP A 187 19.10 0.72 -20.61
C ASP A 187 18.85 1.97 -21.44
N GLU A 188 19.59 3.05 -21.17
CA GLU A 188 19.42 4.35 -21.84
C GLU A 188 19.69 4.25 -23.37
N ALA A 189 20.58 3.36 -23.76
CA ALA A 189 20.89 3.14 -25.17
C ALA A 189 19.82 2.32 -25.93
N TYR A 190 18.92 1.64 -25.23
CA TYR A 190 18.00 0.69 -25.83
C TYR A 190 16.52 1.01 -25.61
N ASN A 191 16.09 1.19 -24.38
CA ASN A 191 14.67 1.28 -24.03
C ASN A 191 14.28 2.38 -23.04
N ALA A 192 15.24 3.13 -22.49
CA ALA A 192 14.99 4.28 -21.66
C ALA A 192 15.29 5.59 -22.42
N LYS A 193 14.47 6.61 -22.21
CA LYS A 193 14.70 7.97 -22.69
C LYS A 193 14.66 8.94 -21.54
N GLY A 194 15.66 9.83 -21.46
CA GLY A 194 15.68 10.89 -20.45
C GLY A 194 15.92 10.38 -19.03
N LEU A 195 16.79 9.38 -18.85
CA LEU A 195 17.20 8.93 -17.53
C LEU A 195 17.94 10.07 -16.81
N THR A 196 17.40 10.54 -15.72
CA THR A 196 18.03 11.56 -14.87
C THR A 196 18.42 10.94 -13.54
N ILE A 197 19.71 10.94 -13.22
CA ILE A 197 20.23 10.52 -11.93
C ILE A 197 20.51 11.77 -11.11
N LYS A 198 19.68 12.03 -10.10
CA LYS A 198 19.92 13.10 -9.13
C LYS A 198 20.67 12.51 -7.93
N LYS A 199 21.89 13.01 -7.67
CA LYS A 199 22.61 12.73 -6.42
C LYS A 199 22.37 13.91 -5.49
N ASP A 200 21.84 13.65 -4.31
CA ASP A 200 21.60 14.64 -3.28
C ASP A 200 22.40 14.25 -2.02
N THR A 201 23.27 15.11 -1.61
CA THR A 201 24.15 14.92 -0.44
C THR A 201 23.83 15.89 0.70
N THR A 202 22.75 16.66 0.60
CA THR A 202 22.36 17.65 1.62
C THR A 202 22.11 17.05 3.00
N SER A 203 21.66 15.80 3.05
CA SER A 203 21.43 15.05 4.30
C SER A 203 22.52 14.01 4.61
N LEU A 204 23.65 14.06 3.88
CA LEU A 204 24.74 13.12 4.10
C LEU A 204 25.43 13.43 5.43
N ILE A 205 25.42 12.44 6.31
CA ILE A 205 26.12 12.48 7.59
C ILE A 205 27.44 11.73 7.43
N THR A 206 28.55 12.45 7.48
CA THR A 206 29.90 11.89 7.40
C THR A 206 30.46 11.56 8.77
N ARG A 207 29.96 12.20 9.83
CA ARG A 207 30.36 12.00 11.21
C ARG A 207 29.15 12.01 12.15
N LEU A 208 29.01 10.99 12.99
CA LEU A 208 27.96 10.85 13.98
C LEU A 208 28.51 10.99 15.39
N TYR A 209 27.90 11.83 16.21
CA TYR A 209 28.17 11.96 17.65
C TYR A 209 26.99 11.37 18.42
N PRO A 210 27.03 10.12 18.86
CA PRO A 210 25.95 9.53 19.61
C PRO A 210 25.98 9.99 21.08
N TYR A 211 24.83 10.50 21.55
CA TYR A 211 24.59 10.86 22.93
C TYR A 211 23.44 10.03 23.51
N GLY A 212 23.62 9.55 24.73
CA GLY A 212 22.57 8.87 25.49
C GLY A 212 21.97 9.77 26.56
N LYS A 213 21.16 9.18 27.41
CA LYS A 213 20.59 9.87 28.59
C LYS A 213 21.72 10.23 29.58
N GLU A 214 21.59 11.40 30.24
CA GLU A 214 22.54 11.86 31.30
C GLU A 214 24.00 11.98 30.81
N ASP A 215 24.19 12.59 29.63
CA ASP A 215 25.51 12.82 29.03
C ASP A 215 26.31 11.53 28.69
N LEU A 216 25.64 10.40 28.62
CA LEU A 216 26.25 9.17 28.16
C LEU A 216 26.76 9.34 26.72
N HIS A 217 28.03 9.12 26.48
CA HIS A 217 28.66 9.20 25.17
C HIS A 217 29.61 8.04 24.94
N ILE A 218 29.96 7.77 23.68
CA ILE A 218 30.79 6.63 23.32
C ILE A 218 32.30 6.81 23.65
N GLY A 219 32.71 8.00 24.07
CA GLY A 219 34.13 8.29 24.38
C GLY A 219 34.72 7.47 25.54
N SER A 220 33.84 6.95 26.42
CA SER A 220 34.27 6.13 27.56
C SER A 220 34.64 4.69 27.18
N TYR A 221 34.32 4.27 25.97
CA TYR A 221 34.52 2.89 25.50
C TYR A 221 35.56 2.85 24.37
N ALA A 222 36.40 1.84 24.39
CA ALA A 222 37.26 1.48 23.27
C ALA A 222 36.66 0.29 22.51
N ALA A 223 36.85 0.25 21.19
CA ALA A 223 36.54 -0.88 20.33
C ALA A 223 37.70 -1.06 19.34
N ASP A 224 37.74 -2.17 18.61
CA ASP A 224 38.84 -2.50 17.72
C ASP A 224 39.13 -1.41 16.69
N ASP A 225 38.11 -0.69 16.25
CA ASP A 225 38.17 0.40 15.26
C ASP A 225 38.01 1.81 15.87
N LYS A 226 37.93 1.93 17.21
CA LYS A 226 37.67 3.20 17.90
C LYS A 226 38.55 3.35 19.13
N PRO A 227 39.51 4.28 19.15
CA PRO A 227 40.32 4.55 20.33
C PRO A 227 39.50 5.16 21.47
N GLN A 228 39.91 4.90 22.70
CA GLN A 228 39.31 5.51 23.88
C GLN A 228 39.44 7.05 23.83
N GLY A 229 38.38 7.74 24.21
CA GLY A 229 38.28 9.20 24.13
C GLY A 229 37.65 9.74 22.85
N GLN A 230 37.56 8.97 21.78
CA GLN A 230 36.87 9.38 20.56
C GLN A 230 35.36 9.38 20.75
N GLN A 231 34.75 10.53 20.59
CA GLN A 231 33.32 10.74 20.84
C GLN A 231 32.45 10.64 19.59
N TYR A 232 32.98 10.23 18.45
CA TYR A 232 32.28 10.19 17.16
C TYR A 232 32.62 8.90 16.40
N ILE A 233 31.77 8.63 15.43
CA ILE A 233 31.95 7.56 14.44
C ILE A 233 31.99 8.21 13.08
N ASP A 234 33.02 7.97 12.29
CA ASP A 234 33.08 8.42 10.90
C ASP A 234 32.48 7.40 9.95
N SER A 235 31.86 7.88 8.89
CA SER A 235 31.36 7.02 7.82
C SER A 235 32.54 6.44 7.03
N PRO A 236 32.66 5.11 6.88
CA PRO A 236 33.82 4.50 6.18
C PRO A 236 33.90 4.86 4.70
N ASN A 237 32.81 5.41 4.13
CA ASN A 237 32.75 5.74 2.70
C ASN A 237 33.12 7.20 2.38
N TYR A 238 33.41 8.04 3.40
CA TYR A 238 33.59 9.49 3.22
C TYR A 238 34.69 10.08 4.14
N THR A 239 35.60 9.28 4.59
CA THR A 239 36.80 9.71 5.32
C THR A 239 37.94 10.06 4.39
#